data_8677a91a33180cda3d43487c2c1867ae
#
_entry.id   8677a91a33180cda3d43487c2c1867ae
#
_cell.length_a   1.000
_cell.length_b   1.000
_cell.length_c   1.000
_cell.angle_alpha   90.00
_cell.angle_beta   90.00
_cell.angle_gamma   90.00
#
_symmetry.space_group_name_H-M   'P 1'
#
loop_
_entity.id
_entity.type
_entity.pdbx_description
1 polymer ?
#
loop_
_entity_poly.entity_id
_entity_poly.type
_entity_poly.pdbx_seq_one_letter_code
_entity_poly.pdbx_strand_id
1 'polypeptide(L)'
;MTKENAIQLFEDKKVRSVWDSESGKWYISIIDVVEILTGSTNPRRYWSDLKIKLSKEGSELYENIVQLKMPAADGKNYKTDVADVEQLFRLIQSIPSPKAEPFKLWLASLGRERLEEIDDPEQGIERLMEYYHRKGYSENWINQRLKSIEVRKELTDEWERRGVKKGAEYATLTDIITQNWAGMTTRQYKQFKGLKTESLRDNMTNLELVLNMLAEASTTEISKQKKPRTVAQNRKVAAEGGSVAAAARKTLEARTGKRVVSRLNANILRSLPESNDEE
;
A
#
# COMPACT_ATOMS: atom_id res chain seq x y z
N MET A 1 -1.80 -3.01 -5.76
CA MET A 1 -2.92 -2.57 -6.61
C MET A 1 -4.20 -2.84 -5.83
N THR A 2 -5.05 -1.84 -5.56
CA THR A 2 -6.36 -2.08 -4.95
C THR A 2 -7.32 -2.58 -6.04
N LYS A 3 -8.39 -3.28 -5.61
CA LYS A 3 -9.43 -3.79 -6.53
C LYS A 3 -10.02 -2.66 -7.42
N GLU A 4 -10.11 -1.46 -6.88
CA GLU A 4 -10.60 -0.25 -7.55
C GLU A 4 -9.65 0.26 -8.65
N ASN A 5 -8.33 0.22 -8.42
CA ASN A 5 -7.35 0.65 -9.42
C ASN A 5 -7.23 -0.33 -10.59
N ALA A 6 -7.47 -1.63 -10.35
CA ALA A 6 -7.52 -2.61 -11.43
C ALA A 6 -8.76 -2.45 -12.31
N ILE A 7 -9.88 -1.96 -11.75
CA ILE A 7 -11.13 -1.69 -12.48
C ILE A 7 -10.99 -0.43 -13.34
N GLN A 8 -10.36 0.63 -12.85
CA GLN A 8 -10.14 1.88 -13.63
C GLN A 8 -9.22 1.66 -14.85
N LEU A 9 -8.27 0.73 -14.77
CA LEU A 9 -7.38 0.38 -15.88
C LEU A 9 -8.11 -0.24 -17.07
N PHE A 10 -9.31 -0.77 -16.90
CA PHE A 10 -10.01 -1.54 -17.91
C PHE A 10 -11.45 -1.02 -18.19
N GLU A 11 -11.70 0.27 -18.08
CA GLU A 11 -12.99 0.91 -18.44
C GLU A 11 -14.21 0.24 -17.79
N ASP A 12 -14.18 -0.01 -16.48
CA ASP A 12 -15.24 -0.67 -15.71
C ASP A 12 -15.59 -2.12 -16.16
N LYS A 13 -14.85 -2.69 -17.09
CA LYS A 13 -15.05 -4.09 -17.49
C LYS A 13 -14.44 -5.04 -16.46
N LYS A 14 -15.20 -6.09 -16.13
CA LYS A 14 -14.76 -7.10 -15.16
C LYS A 14 -13.64 -7.96 -15.74
N VAL A 15 -12.43 -7.73 -15.26
CA VAL A 15 -11.27 -8.60 -15.52
C VAL A 15 -11.13 -9.58 -14.36
N ARG A 16 -11.11 -10.87 -14.65
CA ARG A 16 -10.91 -11.89 -13.63
C ARG A 16 -9.48 -11.83 -13.12
N SER A 17 -9.35 -11.80 -11.81
CA SER A 17 -8.05 -11.78 -11.14
C SER A 17 -8.07 -12.69 -9.91
N VAL A 18 -6.91 -13.23 -9.56
CA VAL A 18 -6.70 -14.12 -8.42
C VAL A 18 -5.46 -13.67 -7.67
N TRP A 19 -5.56 -13.62 -6.35
CA TRP A 19 -4.41 -13.41 -5.48
C TRP A 19 -3.75 -14.74 -5.15
N ASP A 20 -2.47 -14.88 -5.45
CA ASP A 20 -1.67 -16.01 -5.03
C ASP A 20 -0.89 -15.67 -3.76
N SER A 21 -1.23 -16.36 -2.67
CA SER A 21 -0.63 -16.13 -1.35
C SER A 21 0.80 -16.70 -1.23
N GLU A 22 1.18 -17.65 -2.07
CA GLU A 22 2.53 -18.23 -2.05
C GLU A 22 3.54 -17.29 -2.70
N SER A 23 3.22 -16.77 -3.88
CA SER A 23 4.07 -15.82 -4.58
C SER A 23 3.88 -14.36 -4.12
N GLY A 24 2.79 -14.06 -3.38
CA GLY A 24 2.43 -12.70 -2.99
C GLY A 24 2.08 -11.80 -4.18
N LYS A 25 1.52 -12.37 -5.26
CA LYS A 25 1.24 -11.68 -6.52
C LYS A 25 -0.24 -11.79 -6.92
N TRP A 26 -0.69 -10.77 -7.64
CA TRP A 26 -1.94 -10.82 -8.38
C TRP A 26 -1.72 -11.42 -9.76
N TYR A 27 -2.54 -12.38 -10.13
CA TYR A 27 -2.62 -12.94 -11.47
C TYR A 27 -3.91 -12.52 -12.14
N ILE A 28 -3.81 -12.06 -13.38
CA ILE A 28 -4.88 -11.44 -14.16
C ILE A 28 -5.11 -12.26 -15.43
N SER A 29 -6.37 -12.51 -15.79
CA SER A 29 -6.75 -13.25 -17.00
C SER A 29 -6.30 -12.52 -18.25
N ILE A 30 -5.40 -13.14 -19.03
CA ILE A 30 -4.92 -12.59 -20.32
C ILE A 30 -6.06 -12.49 -21.32
N ILE A 31 -6.94 -13.48 -21.34
CA ILE A 31 -8.08 -13.53 -22.28
C ILE A 31 -9.01 -12.34 -22.10
N ASP A 32 -9.31 -11.98 -20.84
CA ASP A 32 -10.20 -10.85 -20.52
C ASP A 32 -9.55 -9.52 -20.93
N VAL A 33 -8.26 -9.37 -20.72
CA VAL A 33 -7.50 -8.18 -21.11
C VAL A 33 -7.42 -8.06 -22.64
N VAL A 34 -7.15 -9.16 -23.36
CA VAL A 34 -7.15 -9.20 -24.82
C VAL A 34 -8.53 -8.83 -25.37
N GLU A 35 -9.62 -9.36 -24.78
CA GLU A 35 -10.98 -9.04 -25.20
C GLU A 35 -11.25 -7.53 -25.09
N ILE A 36 -10.89 -6.93 -23.96
CA ILE A 36 -11.12 -5.50 -23.72
C ILE A 36 -10.30 -4.64 -24.67
N LEU A 37 -9.00 -4.91 -24.78
CA LEU A 37 -8.07 -4.07 -25.53
C LEU A 37 -8.14 -4.27 -27.06
N THR A 38 -8.73 -5.36 -27.53
CA THR A 38 -8.86 -5.60 -28.97
C THR A 38 -10.30 -5.49 -29.46
N GLY A 39 -11.30 -5.73 -28.58
CA GLY A 39 -12.67 -5.90 -28.96
C GLY A 39 -12.92 -7.16 -29.80
N SER A 40 -12.01 -8.14 -29.74
CA SER A 40 -12.11 -9.37 -30.52
C SER A 40 -13.31 -10.20 -30.06
N THR A 41 -14.06 -10.73 -31.01
CA THR A 41 -15.14 -11.68 -30.77
C THR A 41 -14.62 -13.08 -30.40
N ASN A 42 -13.33 -13.35 -30.65
CA ASN A 42 -12.68 -14.59 -30.26
C ASN A 42 -11.31 -14.30 -29.59
N PRO A 43 -11.30 -13.83 -28.33
CA PRO A 43 -10.08 -13.42 -27.63
C PRO A 43 -9.12 -14.59 -27.38
N ARG A 44 -9.61 -15.83 -27.30
CA ARG A 44 -8.77 -17.04 -27.15
C ARG A 44 -7.94 -17.29 -28.39
N ARG A 45 -8.53 -17.18 -29.58
CA ARG A 45 -7.83 -17.34 -30.85
C ARG A 45 -6.81 -16.21 -31.01
N TYR A 46 -7.23 -14.97 -30.79
CA TYR A 46 -6.33 -13.82 -30.84
C TYR A 46 -5.08 -14.03 -29.94
N TRP A 47 -5.29 -14.48 -28.71
CA TRP A 47 -4.20 -14.78 -27.79
C TRP A 47 -3.28 -15.90 -28.31
N SER A 48 -3.84 -16.95 -28.90
CA SER A 48 -3.05 -18.03 -29.48
C SER A 48 -2.18 -17.54 -30.63
N ASP A 49 -2.74 -16.71 -31.52
CA ASP A 49 -2.00 -16.13 -32.65
C ASP A 49 -0.91 -15.15 -32.16
N LEU A 50 -1.21 -14.35 -31.16
CA LEU A 50 -0.25 -13.44 -30.52
C LEU A 50 0.91 -14.20 -29.86
N LYS A 51 0.64 -15.32 -29.17
CA LYS A 51 1.70 -16.18 -28.61
C LYS A 51 2.67 -16.69 -29.69
N ILE A 52 2.13 -17.15 -30.82
CA ILE A 52 2.95 -17.62 -31.94
C ILE A 52 3.82 -16.50 -32.49
N LYS A 53 3.27 -15.29 -32.60
CA LYS A 53 4.00 -14.11 -33.05
C LYS A 53 5.15 -13.77 -32.11
N LEU A 54 4.86 -13.65 -30.81
CA LEU A 54 5.85 -13.35 -29.78
C LEU A 54 6.97 -14.39 -29.72
N SER A 55 6.62 -15.67 -29.86
CA SER A 55 7.60 -16.76 -29.95
C SER A 55 8.54 -16.59 -31.13
N LYS A 56 8.03 -16.24 -32.31
CA LYS A 56 8.85 -16.01 -33.52
C LYS A 56 9.76 -14.79 -33.39
N GLU A 57 9.33 -13.78 -32.62
CA GLU A 57 10.11 -12.58 -32.34
C GLU A 57 11.17 -12.79 -31.23
N GLY A 58 11.29 -14.01 -30.68
CA GLY A 58 12.24 -14.34 -29.63
C GLY A 58 11.85 -13.74 -28.24
N SER A 59 10.59 -13.39 -28.05
CA SER A 59 10.11 -12.86 -26.79
C SER A 59 9.91 -14.00 -25.79
N GLU A 60 10.56 -13.94 -24.63
CA GLU A 60 10.38 -14.89 -23.51
C GLU A 60 9.09 -14.66 -22.71
N LEU A 61 8.26 -13.70 -23.14
CA LEU A 61 7.04 -13.26 -22.43
C LEU A 61 6.04 -14.39 -22.19
N TYR A 62 5.97 -15.37 -23.10
CA TYR A 62 5.03 -16.48 -23.04
C TYR A 62 5.55 -17.66 -22.20
N GLU A 63 6.85 -17.76 -21.95
CA GLU A 63 7.47 -18.89 -21.23
C GLU A 63 7.08 -18.93 -19.76
N ASN A 64 6.81 -17.77 -19.17
CA ASN A 64 6.48 -17.62 -17.76
C ASN A 64 4.96 -17.44 -17.49
N ILE A 65 4.11 -17.72 -18.51
CA ILE A 65 2.66 -17.65 -18.35
C ILE A 65 2.16 -18.85 -17.56
N VAL A 66 1.45 -18.56 -16.49
CA VAL A 66 0.86 -19.55 -15.59
C VAL A 66 -0.58 -19.85 -16.02
N GLN A 67 -1.04 -21.09 -15.81
CA GLN A 67 -2.44 -21.46 -15.97
C GLN A 67 -3.11 -21.65 -14.62
N LEU A 68 -4.13 -20.87 -14.34
CA LEU A 68 -4.94 -20.98 -13.13
C LEU A 68 -6.40 -21.34 -13.48
N LYS A 69 -7.07 -22.04 -12.57
CA LYS A 69 -8.51 -22.29 -12.69
C LYS A 69 -9.27 -21.02 -12.33
N MET A 70 -10.01 -20.46 -13.28
CA MET A 70 -10.82 -19.27 -13.10
C MET A 70 -12.30 -19.54 -13.39
N PRO A 71 -13.23 -18.90 -12.67
CA PRO A 71 -14.66 -19.05 -12.90
C PRO A 71 -15.03 -18.47 -14.28
N ALA A 72 -15.90 -19.16 -15.00
CA ALA A 72 -16.49 -18.72 -16.26
C ALA A 72 -17.97 -18.35 -16.08
N ALA A 73 -18.58 -17.78 -17.11
CA ALA A 73 -19.98 -17.34 -17.08
C ALA A 73 -20.98 -18.48 -16.86
N ASP A 74 -20.60 -19.71 -17.19
CA ASP A 74 -21.42 -20.92 -16.96
C ASP A 74 -21.30 -21.48 -15.52
N GLY A 75 -20.59 -20.78 -14.63
CA GLY A 75 -20.36 -21.18 -13.24
C GLY A 75 -19.30 -22.27 -13.04
N LYS A 76 -18.67 -22.77 -14.13
CA LYS A 76 -17.58 -23.76 -14.06
C LYS A 76 -16.22 -23.06 -14.02
N ASN A 77 -15.21 -23.79 -13.50
CA ASN A 77 -13.83 -23.33 -13.48
C ASN A 77 -13.04 -23.93 -14.63
N TYR A 78 -12.42 -23.08 -15.45
CA TYR A 78 -11.56 -23.50 -16.57
C TYR A 78 -10.14 -23.03 -16.38
N LYS A 79 -9.19 -23.84 -16.85
CA LYS A 79 -7.78 -23.41 -16.97
C LYS A 79 -7.71 -22.20 -17.90
N THR A 80 -7.16 -21.12 -17.39
CA THR A 80 -7.06 -19.83 -18.08
C THR A 80 -5.62 -19.35 -17.96
N ASP A 81 -5.04 -18.90 -19.09
CA ASP A 81 -3.74 -18.27 -19.10
C ASP A 81 -3.82 -16.95 -18.32
N VAL A 82 -2.93 -16.77 -17.36
CA VAL A 82 -2.86 -15.60 -16.50
C VAL A 82 -1.45 -15.04 -16.50
N ALA A 83 -1.35 -13.73 -16.25
CA ALA A 83 -0.09 -13.02 -16.12
C ALA A 83 -0.06 -12.23 -14.83
N ASP A 84 1.12 -12.06 -14.23
CA ASP A 84 1.31 -11.06 -13.20
C ASP A 84 1.30 -9.64 -13.81
N VAL A 85 1.35 -8.61 -12.98
CA VAL A 85 1.21 -7.22 -13.44
C VAL A 85 2.34 -6.82 -14.42
N GLU A 86 3.58 -7.25 -14.17
CA GLU A 86 4.72 -6.94 -15.01
C GLU A 86 4.59 -7.60 -16.39
N GLN A 87 4.29 -8.90 -16.41
CA GLN A 87 4.04 -9.64 -17.64
C GLN A 87 2.87 -9.06 -18.43
N LEU A 88 1.81 -8.66 -17.72
CA LEU A 88 0.64 -8.05 -18.35
C LEU A 88 0.99 -6.72 -19.02
N PHE A 89 1.78 -5.86 -18.40
CA PHE A 89 2.21 -4.60 -18.99
C PHE A 89 3.05 -4.80 -20.24
N ARG A 90 3.97 -5.76 -20.21
CA ARG A 90 4.75 -6.15 -21.40
C ARG A 90 3.85 -6.69 -22.53
N LEU A 91 2.87 -7.52 -22.17
CA LEU A 91 1.92 -8.09 -23.14
C LEU A 91 1.10 -7.00 -23.82
N ILE A 92 0.56 -6.04 -23.07
CA ILE A 92 -0.25 -4.94 -23.61
C ILE A 92 0.53 -4.11 -24.62
N GLN A 93 1.83 -3.88 -24.40
CA GLN A 93 2.68 -3.17 -25.37
C GLN A 93 2.78 -3.91 -26.70
N SER A 94 2.67 -5.24 -26.68
CA SER A 94 2.75 -6.10 -27.87
C SER A 94 1.41 -6.24 -28.63
N ILE A 95 0.30 -5.75 -28.08
CA ILE A 95 -1.02 -5.81 -28.72
C ILE A 95 -1.15 -4.69 -29.77
N PRO A 96 -1.22 -4.99 -31.08
CA PRO A 96 -1.37 -3.99 -32.13
C PRO A 96 -2.87 -3.60 -32.28
N SER A 97 -3.40 -2.88 -31.31
CA SER A 97 -4.80 -2.43 -31.32
C SER A 97 -4.90 -0.95 -30.95
N PRO A 98 -5.70 -0.16 -31.68
CA PRO A 98 -5.97 1.23 -31.32
C PRO A 98 -6.58 1.38 -29.91
N LYS A 99 -7.33 0.38 -29.44
CA LYS A 99 -7.89 0.36 -28.08
C LYS A 99 -6.84 0.17 -26.99
N ALA A 100 -5.68 -0.39 -27.32
CA ALA A 100 -4.56 -0.53 -26.38
C ALA A 100 -3.72 0.75 -26.29
N GLU A 101 -3.84 1.66 -27.25
CA GLU A 101 -3.00 2.86 -27.36
C GLU A 101 -3.11 3.79 -26.14
N PRO A 102 -4.30 4.12 -25.60
CA PRO A 102 -4.40 4.94 -24.40
C PRO A 102 -3.63 4.34 -23.20
N PHE A 103 -3.64 3.01 -23.10
CA PHE A 103 -2.92 2.32 -22.03
C PHE A 103 -1.40 2.36 -22.24
N LYS A 104 -0.93 2.22 -23.47
CA LYS A 104 0.50 2.35 -23.82
C LYS A 104 1.02 3.76 -23.52
N LEU A 105 0.25 4.78 -23.89
CA LEU A 105 0.58 6.17 -23.58
C LEU A 105 0.62 6.43 -22.08
N TRP A 106 -0.32 5.87 -21.32
CA TRP A 106 -0.31 5.95 -19.85
C TRP A 106 0.93 5.27 -19.26
N LEU A 107 1.33 4.08 -19.74
CA LEU A 107 2.57 3.43 -19.30
C LEU A 107 3.82 4.26 -19.63
N ALA A 108 3.84 4.88 -20.80
CA ALA A 108 4.93 5.77 -21.20
C ALA A 108 5.00 7.01 -20.30
N SER A 109 3.85 7.59 -19.92
CA SER A 109 3.81 8.74 -18.98
C SER A 109 4.31 8.35 -17.60
N LEU A 110 3.93 7.17 -17.07
CA LEU A 110 4.45 6.66 -15.80
C LEU A 110 5.97 6.47 -15.83
N GLY A 111 6.49 5.95 -16.93
CA GLY A 111 7.94 5.81 -17.12
C GLY A 111 8.65 7.16 -17.11
N ARG A 112 8.14 8.14 -17.85
CA ARG A 112 8.66 9.50 -17.88
C ARG A 112 8.60 10.16 -16.48
N GLU A 113 7.45 10.12 -15.82
CA GLU A 113 7.28 10.65 -14.48
C GLU A 113 8.30 10.05 -13.50
N ARG A 114 8.56 8.75 -13.62
CA ARG A 114 9.57 8.09 -12.77
C ARG A 114 11.00 8.55 -13.06
N LEU A 115 11.33 8.83 -14.32
CA LEU A 115 12.64 9.38 -14.68
C LEU A 115 12.79 10.82 -14.18
N GLU A 116 11.75 11.63 -14.32
CA GLU A 116 11.70 13.01 -13.80
C GLU A 116 11.88 13.04 -12.27
N GLU A 117 11.32 12.05 -11.53
CA GLU A 117 11.54 11.92 -10.08
C GLU A 117 12.97 11.56 -9.70
N ILE A 118 13.71 10.87 -10.57
CA ILE A 118 15.12 10.56 -10.30
C ILE A 118 15.95 11.85 -10.38
N ASP A 119 15.61 12.73 -11.31
CA ASP A 119 16.29 14.03 -11.48
C ASP A 119 15.82 15.05 -10.43
N ASP A 120 14.54 15.01 -10.07
CA ASP A 120 13.92 15.90 -9.07
C ASP A 120 13.06 15.09 -8.06
N PRO A 121 13.66 14.61 -6.95
CA PRO A 121 12.96 13.80 -5.95
C PRO A 121 11.78 14.51 -5.25
N GLU A 122 11.70 15.86 -5.31
CA GLU A 122 10.60 16.62 -4.70
C GLU A 122 9.27 16.30 -5.37
N GLN A 123 9.25 15.99 -6.67
CA GLN A 123 8.06 15.59 -7.40
C GLN A 123 7.40 14.33 -6.82
N GLY A 124 8.18 13.43 -6.24
CA GLY A 124 7.66 12.25 -5.54
C GLY A 124 6.88 12.62 -4.27
N ILE A 125 7.33 13.66 -3.56
CA ILE A 125 6.66 14.21 -2.38
C ILE A 125 5.37 14.91 -2.80
N GLU A 126 5.43 15.77 -3.82
CA GLU A 126 4.26 16.49 -4.35
C GLU A 126 3.16 15.53 -4.79
N ARG A 127 3.50 14.45 -5.50
CA ARG A 127 2.55 13.43 -5.92
C ARG A 127 1.92 12.70 -4.72
N LEU A 128 2.69 12.46 -3.66
CA LEU A 128 2.16 11.88 -2.42
C LEU A 128 1.18 12.84 -1.74
N MET A 129 1.48 14.13 -1.71
CA MET A 129 0.58 15.16 -1.18
C MET A 129 -0.71 15.23 -1.99
N GLU A 130 -0.62 15.29 -3.33
CA GLU A 130 -1.79 15.27 -4.21
C GLU A 130 -2.66 14.02 -4.02
N TYR A 131 -2.05 12.86 -3.82
CA TYR A 131 -2.79 11.63 -3.55
C TYR A 131 -3.66 11.77 -2.30
N TYR A 132 -3.13 12.35 -1.22
CA TYR A 132 -3.89 12.58 0.00
C TYR A 132 -4.92 13.71 -0.17
N HIS A 133 -4.59 14.79 -0.89
CA HIS A 133 -5.55 15.84 -1.24
C HIS A 133 -6.75 15.30 -2.02
N ARG A 134 -6.50 14.51 -3.06
CA ARG A 134 -7.58 13.83 -3.82
C ARG A 134 -8.43 12.90 -2.96
N LYS A 135 -7.87 12.38 -1.89
CA LYS A 135 -8.60 11.61 -0.89
C LYS A 135 -9.35 12.46 0.14
N GLY A 136 -9.26 13.79 0.08
CA GLY A 136 -9.98 14.72 0.95
C GLY A 136 -9.37 14.89 2.34
N TYR A 137 -8.06 14.65 2.50
CA TYR A 137 -7.37 14.98 3.75
C TYR A 137 -6.98 16.47 3.77
N SER A 138 -7.03 17.10 4.95
CA SER A 138 -6.57 18.48 5.14
C SER A 138 -5.04 18.58 5.03
N GLU A 139 -4.56 19.74 4.65
CA GLU A 139 -3.13 20.00 4.51
C GLU A 139 -2.36 19.77 5.83
N ASN A 140 -2.92 20.20 6.95
CA ASN A 140 -2.33 19.96 8.26
C ASN A 140 -2.16 18.45 8.54
N TRP A 141 -3.16 17.63 8.22
CA TRP A 141 -3.07 16.18 8.37
C TRP A 141 -2.00 15.59 7.43
N ILE A 142 -1.93 16.06 6.18
CA ILE A 142 -0.94 15.59 5.19
C ILE A 142 0.47 15.86 5.70
N ASN A 143 0.74 17.06 6.18
CA ASN A 143 2.03 17.45 6.75
C ASN A 143 2.42 16.57 7.95
N GLN A 144 1.49 16.28 8.86
CA GLN A 144 1.73 15.35 9.97
C GLN A 144 2.00 13.92 9.47
N ARG A 145 1.28 13.49 8.43
CA ARG A 145 1.48 12.17 7.84
C ARG A 145 2.85 12.01 7.19
N LEU A 146 3.33 13.02 6.47
CA LEU A 146 4.68 13.05 5.88
C LEU A 146 5.76 12.93 6.97
N LYS A 147 5.67 13.73 8.03
CA LYS A 147 6.57 13.62 9.19
C LYS A 147 6.54 12.24 9.82
N SER A 148 5.36 11.61 9.90
CA SER A 148 5.25 10.26 10.45
C SER A 148 5.93 9.19 9.57
N ILE A 149 6.06 9.41 8.26
CA ILE A 149 6.79 8.54 7.34
C ILE A 149 8.30 8.65 7.62
N GLU A 150 8.80 9.88 7.78
CA GLU A 150 10.21 10.15 8.12
C GLU A 150 10.62 9.49 9.44
N VAL A 151 9.87 9.76 10.52
CA VAL A 151 10.11 9.16 11.84
C VAL A 151 10.07 7.63 11.78
N ARG A 152 9.14 7.08 11.01
CA ARG A 152 9.05 5.63 10.81
C ARG A 152 10.26 5.08 10.07
N LYS A 153 10.76 5.81 9.08
CA LYS A 153 11.94 5.41 8.33
C LYS A 153 13.17 5.37 9.25
N GLU A 154 13.39 6.40 10.05
CA GLU A 154 14.49 6.42 11.03
C GLU A 154 14.46 5.22 11.98
N LEU A 155 13.26 4.87 12.49
CA LEU A 155 13.08 3.71 13.36
C LEU A 155 13.44 2.40 12.63
N THR A 156 12.98 2.22 11.40
CA THR A 156 13.27 1.01 10.63
C THR A 156 14.75 0.91 10.24
N ASP A 157 15.39 2.02 9.93
CA ASP A 157 16.83 2.08 9.67
C ASP A 157 17.65 1.74 10.93
N GLU A 158 17.20 2.19 12.11
CA GLU A 158 17.81 1.80 13.38
C GLU A 158 17.62 0.30 13.65
N TRP A 159 16.43 -0.26 13.42
CA TRP A 159 16.21 -1.70 13.56
C TRP A 159 17.10 -2.53 12.62
N GLU A 160 17.27 -2.10 11.38
CA GLU A 160 18.17 -2.75 10.42
C GLU A 160 19.62 -2.72 10.92
N ARG A 161 20.09 -1.59 11.44
CA ARG A 161 21.41 -1.45 12.09
C ARG A 161 21.57 -2.37 13.31
N ARG A 162 20.48 -2.69 14.00
CA ARG A 162 20.48 -3.63 15.15
C ARG A 162 20.28 -5.08 14.75
N GLY A 163 20.25 -5.38 13.45
CA GLY A 163 20.12 -6.74 12.95
C GLY A 163 18.70 -7.32 13.04
N VAL A 164 17.68 -6.48 13.23
CA VAL A 164 16.27 -6.90 13.20
C VAL A 164 15.87 -7.23 11.76
N LYS A 165 15.26 -8.38 11.55
CA LYS A 165 14.84 -8.84 10.21
C LYS A 165 13.55 -8.19 9.77
N LYS A 166 13.52 -7.70 8.51
CA LYS A 166 12.30 -7.17 7.89
C LYS A 166 11.19 -8.24 7.87
N GLY A 167 9.95 -7.80 7.88
CA GLY A 167 8.79 -8.68 7.90
C GLY A 167 8.27 -8.95 9.33
N ALA A 168 8.29 -10.19 9.77
CA ALA A 168 7.65 -10.62 11.02
C ALA A 168 8.23 -9.93 12.29
N GLU A 169 9.55 -9.70 12.34
CA GLU A 169 10.15 -9.03 13.50
C GLU A 169 9.76 -7.55 13.56
N TYR A 170 9.77 -6.85 12.41
CA TYR A 170 9.30 -5.46 12.33
C TYR A 170 7.82 -5.34 12.72
N ALA A 171 6.98 -6.28 12.28
CA ALA A 171 5.57 -6.33 12.65
C ALA A 171 5.41 -6.51 14.17
N THR A 172 6.16 -7.44 14.75
CA THR A 172 6.14 -7.71 16.20
C THR A 172 6.54 -6.48 17.01
N LEU A 173 7.64 -5.81 16.63
CA LEU A 173 8.10 -4.61 17.34
C LEU A 173 7.11 -3.45 17.19
N THR A 174 6.51 -3.30 16.00
CA THR A 174 5.45 -2.32 15.76
C THR A 174 4.24 -2.57 16.63
N ASP A 175 3.82 -3.83 16.77
CA ASP A 175 2.71 -4.21 17.65
C ASP A 175 3.01 -3.89 19.11
N ILE A 176 4.23 -4.15 19.58
CA ILE A 176 4.65 -3.81 20.95
C ILE A 176 4.58 -2.30 21.18
N ILE A 177 5.12 -1.49 20.27
CA ILE A 177 5.04 -0.03 20.35
C ILE A 177 3.57 0.40 20.42
N THR A 178 2.75 -0.06 19.48
CA THR A 178 1.34 0.32 19.38
C THR A 178 0.56 -0.10 20.63
N GLN A 179 0.76 -1.32 21.11
CA GLN A 179 0.10 -1.84 22.30
C GLN A 179 0.46 -1.03 23.55
N ASN A 180 1.72 -0.60 23.69
CA ASN A 180 2.14 0.18 24.83
C ASN A 180 1.54 1.59 24.82
N TRP A 181 1.56 2.30 23.68
CA TRP A 181 1.03 3.67 23.66
C TRP A 181 -0.49 3.74 23.49
N ALA A 182 -1.09 2.90 22.61
CA ALA A 182 -2.52 2.95 22.33
C ALA A 182 -3.36 2.00 23.21
N GLY A 183 -2.73 1.02 23.88
CA GLY A 183 -3.43 0.01 24.67
C GLY A 183 -3.97 -1.16 23.84
N MET A 184 -3.66 -1.24 22.57
CA MET A 184 -4.15 -2.23 21.61
C MET A 184 -3.04 -2.60 20.64
N THR A 185 -3.01 -3.87 20.18
CA THR A 185 -2.17 -4.27 19.04
C THR A 185 -2.63 -3.56 17.77
N THR A 186 -1.79 -3.50 16.74
CA THR A 186 -2.14 -2.91 15.44
C THR A 186 -3.42 -3.52 14.86
N ARG A 187 -3.58 -4.84 14.99
CA ARG A 187 -4.78 -5.55 14.54
C ARG A 187 -6.03 -5.13 15.32
N GLN A 188 -5.94 -5.07 16.64
CA GLN A 188 -7.06 -4.64 17.49
C GLN A 188 -7.43 -3.19 17.23
N TYR A 189 -6.44 -2.32 16.99
CA TYR A 189 -6.67 -0.92 16.68
C TYR A 189 -7.35 -0.73 15.32
N LYS A 190 -6.95 -1.49 14.30
CA LYS A 190 -7.67 -1.54 13.02
C LYS A 190 -9.14 -1.94 13.23
N GLN A 191 -9.39 -3.01 13.97
CA GLN A 191 -10.76 -3.46 14.29
C GLN A 191 -11.55 -2.40 15.04
N PHE A 192 -10.94 -1.74 16.03
CA PHE A 192 -11.56 -0.66 16.78
C PHE A 192 -11.99 0.53 15.91
N LYS A 193 -11.21 0.85 14.87
CA LYS A 193 -11.52 1.86 13.85
C LYS A 193 -12.42 1.37 12.71
N GLY A 194 -12.83 0.10 12.70
CA GLY A 194 -13.67 -0.50 11.66
C GLY A 194 -12.93 -0.75 10.33
N LEU A 195 -11.60 -0.86 10.37
CA LEU A 195 -10.75 -1.07 9.20
C LEU A 195 -10.58 -2.57 8.90
N LYS A 196 -10.53 -2.94 7.62
CA LYS A 196 -10.28 -4.32 7.14
C LYS A 196 -8.83 -4.48 6.67
N THR A 197 -8.50 -3.87 5.53
CA THR A 197 -7.19 -3.94 4.87
C THR A 197 -6.45 -2.62 4.86
N GLU A 198 -7.14 -1.53 5.15
CA GLU A 198 -6.65 -0.16 5.07
C GLU A 198 -5.45 0.08 6.00
N SER A 199 -4.62 1.06 5.68
CA SER A 199 -3.52 1.48 6.53
C SER A 199 -4.05 2.09 7.84
N LEU A 200 -3.55 1.60 8.98
CA LEU A 200 -3.94 2.18 10.27
C LEU A 200 -3.53 3.64 10.38
N ARG A 201 -2.31 4.00 9.94
CA ARG A 201 -1.79 5.38 10.03
C ARG A 201 -2.58 6.35 9.16
N ASP A 202 -3.08 5.93 8.01
CA ASP A 202 -3.92 6.76 7.14
C ASP A 202 -5.33 6.98 7.72
N ASN A 203 -5.64 6.30 8.81
CA ASN A 203 -6.91 6.39 9.55
C ASN A 203 -6.74 6.91 10.98
N MET A 204 -5.60 7.48 11.29
CA MET A 204 -5.32 8.15 12.57
C MET A 204 -5.68 9.64 12.47
N THR A 205 -6.17 10.20 13.59
CA THR A 205 -6.28 11.67 13.76
C THR A 205 -4.91 12.29 13.87
N ASN A 206 -4.80 13.62 13.73
CA ASN A 206 -3.53 14.34 13.92
C ASN A 206 -2.88 14.01 15.26
N LEU A 207 -3.65 14.00 16.33
CA LEU A 207 -3.13 13.73 17.67
C LEU A 207 -2.68 12.27 17.85
N GLU A 208 -3.39 11.31 17.26
CA GLU A 208 -2.97 9.91 17.21
C GLU A 208 -1.67 9.75 16.42
N LEU A 209 -1.49 10.47 15.30
CA LEU A 209 -0.25 10.47 14.53
C LEU A 209 0.91 11.04 15.34
N VAL A 210 0.71 12.15 16.04
CA VAL A 210 1.74 12.78 16.90
C VAL A 210 2.19 11.82 18.00
N LEU A 211 1.26 11.17 18.70
CA LEU A 211 1.63 10.20 19.75
C LEU A 211 2.28 8.93 19.18
N ASN A 212 1.87 8.49 18.01
CA ASN A 212 2.55 7.39 17.32
C ASN A 212 3.99 7.77 16.94
N MET A 213 4.21 8.99 16.41
CA MET A 213 5.55 9.51 16.13
C MET A 213 6.40 9.62 17.39
N LEU A 214 5.83 10.10 18.50
CA LEU A 214 6.53 10.17 19.78
C LEU A 214 6.98 8.79 20.25
N ALA A 215 6.13 7.77 20.12
CA ALA A 215 6.47 6.40 20.50
C ALA A 215 7.60 5.84 19.61
N GLU A 216 7.54 6.08 18.30
CA GLU A 216 8.54 5.62 17.34
C GLU A 216 9.87 6.36 17.51
N ALA A 217 9.88 7.69 17.66
CA ALA A 217 11.08 8.48 17.89
C ALA A 217 11.75 8.14 19.25
N SER A 218 10.95 7.98 20.31
CA SER A 218 11.46 7.55 21.60
C SER A 218 12.09 6.16 21.54
N THR A 219 11.48 5.23 20.79
CA THR A 219 12.05 3.89 20.56
C THR A 219 13.38 3.99 19.84
N THR A 220 13.49 4.84 18.81
CA THR A 220 14.73 5.08 18.06
C THR A 220 15.83 5.61 18.96
N GLU A 221 15.53 6.63 19.76
CA GLU A 221 16.53 7.25 20.64
C GLU A 221 17.01 6.30 21.75
N ILE A 222 16.07 5.58 22.39
CA ILE A 222 16.42 4.56 23.39
C ILE A 222 17.26 3.44 22.75
N SER A 223 16.94 3.04 21.52
CA SER A 223 17.72 2.04 20.77
C SER A 223 19.16 2.51 20.50
N LYS A 224 19.35 3.76 20.08
CA LYS A 224 20.67 4.36 19.84
C LYS A 224 21.51 4.34 21.11
N GLN A 225 20.92 4.62 22.27
CA GLN A 225 21.60 4.64 23.55
C GLN A 225 21.90 3.22 24.08
N LYS A 226 20.91 2.34 24.10
CA LYS A 226 21.02 0.98 24.68
C LYS A 226 21.69 -0.03 23.76
N LYS A 227 21.75 0.24 22.46
CA LYS A 227 22.40 -0.60 21.43
C LYS A 227 21.97 -2.08 21.52
N PRO A 228 20.67 -2.40 21.44
CA PRO A 228 20.19 -3.78 21.57
C PRO A 228 20.78 -4.68 20.48
N ARG A 229 21.18 -5.90 20.87
CA ARG A 229 21.82 -6.87 19.97
C ARG A 229 20.97 -8.11 19.71
N THR A 230 19.86 -8.27 20.42
CA THR A 230 18.97 -9.41 20.29
C THR A 230 17.52 -8.95 20.09
N VAL A 231 16.68 -9.80 19.51
CA VAL A 231 15.26 -9.52 19.34
C VAL A 231 14.57 -9.26 20.68
N ALA A 232 14.96 -10.01 21.73
CA ALA A 232 14.41 -9.82 23.08
C ALA A 232 14.76 -8.43 23.66
N GLN A 233 15.97 -7.93 23.43
CA GLN A 233 16.37 -6.58 23.83
C GLN A 233 15.63 -5.52 23.01
N ASN A 234 15.47 -5.71 21.70
CA ASN A 234 14.68 -4.81 20.86
C ASN A 234 13.21 -4.73 21.28
N ARG A 235 12.61 -5.85 21.72
CA ARG A 235 11.25 -5.85 22.30
C ARG A 235 11.14 -5.00 23.55
N LYS A 236 12.12 -5.05 24.45
CA LYS A 236 12.15 -4.18 25.65
C LYS A 236 12.25 -2.72 25.27
N VAL A 237 13.15 -2.37 24.35
CA VAL A 237 13.31 -1.01 23.85
C VAL A 237 12.01 -0.50 23.20
N ALA A 238 11.34 -1.33 22.39
CA ALA A 238 10.06 -1.00 21.76
C ALA A 238 8.96 -0.73 22.82
N ALA A 239 8.91 -1.53 23.89
CA ALA A 239 7.97 -1.32 24.99
C ALA A 239 8.27 -0.02 25.74
N GLU A 240 9.53 0.28 26.02
CA GLU A 240 9.95 1.52 26.68
C GLU A 240 9.57 2.75 25.84
N GLY A 241 9.90 2.76 24.52
CA GLY A 241 9.52 3.86 23.64
C GLY A 241 8.01 4.07 23.56
N GLY A 242 7.22 2.99 23.46
CA GLY A 242 5.77 3.05 23.53
C GLY A 242 5.26 3.61 24.87
N SER A 243 5.93 3.30 25.98
CA SER A 243 5.54 3.79 27.32
C SER A 243 5.70 5.30 27.48
N VAL A 244 6.67 5.91 26.80
CA VAL A 244 6.84 7.38 26.79
C VAL A 244 5.60 8.06 26.21
N ALA A 245 5.14 7.61 25.07
CA ALA A 245 3.93 8.14 24.45
C ALA A 245 2.66 7.79 25.24
N ALA A 246 2.63 6.64 25.92
CA ALA A 246 1.53 6.29 26.83
C ALA A 246 1.42 7.27 28.02
N ALA A 247 2.55 7.68 28.59
CA ALA A 247 2.58 8.67 29.65
C ALA A 247 2.06 10.03 29.16
N ALA A 248 2.53 10.49 28.02
CA ALA A 248 2.04 11.72 27.38
C ALA A 248 0.52 11.66 27.11
N ARG A 249 0.04 10.55 26.52
CA ARG A 249 -1.39 10.33 26.27
C ARG A 249 -2.21 10.41 27.54
N LYS A 250 -1.83 9.67 28.58
CA LYS A 250 -2.57 9.63 29.86
C LYS A 250 -2.64 11.02 30.50
N THR A 251 -1.53 11.75 30.48
CA THR A 251 -1.48 13.13 31.01
C THR A 251 -2.42 14.06 30.24
N LEU A 252 -2.44 13.95 28.92
CA LEU A 252 -3.33 14.76 28.08
C LEU A 252 -4.80 14.40 28.30
N GLU A 253 -5.13 13.11 28.32
CA GLU A 253 -6.50 12.62 28.58
C GLU A 253 -7.01 13.07 29.95
N ALA A 254 -6.14 13.03 30.98
CA ALA A 254 -6.49 13.51 32.31
C ALA A 254 -6.76 15.02 32.36
N ARG A 255 -6.02 15.83 31.60
CA ARG A 255 -6.18 17.29 31.56
C ARG A 255 -7.38 17.75 30.72
N THR A 256 -7.67 17.03 29.65
CA THR A 256 -8.70 17.42 28.68
C THR A 256 -10.03 16.73 28.91
N GLY A 257 -10.07 15.64 29.67
CA GLY A 257 -11.25 14.79 29.87
C GLY A 257 -11.64 14.00 28.60
N LYS A 258 -10.86 14.11 27.51
CA LYS A 258 -11.15 13.48 26.23
C LYS A 258 -10.16 12.36 25.93
N ARG A 259 -10.67 11.22 25.42
CA ARG A 259 -9.79 10.13 24.95
C ARG A 259 -9.11 10.52 23.63
N VAL A 260 -7.82 10.27 23.54
CA VAL A 260 -7.06 10.48 22.30
C VAL A 260 -7.33 9.36 21.32
N VAL A 261 -7.23 8.10 21.77
CA VAL A 261 -7.50 6.94 20.93
C VAL A 261 -8.99 6.83 20.64
N SER A 262 -9.38 7.02 19.39
CA SER A 262 -10.76 7.18 18.95
C SER A 262 -11.15 6.20 17.84
N ARG A 263 -12.46 6.06 17.59
CA ARG A 263 -13.01 5.31 16.46
C ARG A 263 -13.00 6.10 15.14
N LEU A 264 -12.61 7.37 15.17
CA LEU A 264 -12.53 8.20 13.97
C LEU A 264 -11.56 7.56 12.97
N ASN A 265 -12.03 7.38 11.76
CA ASN A 265 -11.26 6.88 10.62
C ASN A 265 -11.30 7.89 9.48
N ALA A 266 -10.58 7.63 8.38
CA ALA A 266 -10.48 8.55 7.25
C ALA A 266 -11.84 8.96 6.67
N ASN A 267 -12.82 8.07 6.64
CA ASN A 267 -14.15 8.40 6.10
C ASN A 267 -14.89 9.41 6.98
N ILE A 268 -14.75 9.27 8.30
CA ILE A 268 -15.34 10.20 9.27
C ILE A 268 -14.55 11.51 9.29
N LEU A 269 -13.21 11.45 9.31
CA LEU A 269 -12.35 12.65 9.35
C LEU A 269 -12.58 13.58 8.17
N ARG A 270 -12.82 13.04 6.97
CA ARG A 270 -13.10 13.82 5.75
C ARG A 270 -14.49 14.46 5.73
N SER A 271 -15.44 13.92 6.48
CA SER A 271 -16.81 14.44 6.60
C SER A 271 -16.97 15.50 7.69
N LEU A 272 -15.95 15.68 8.54
CA LEU A 272 -15.97 16.74 9.55
C LEU A 272 -15.67 18.09 8.87
N PRO A 273 -16.44 19.15 9.15
CA PRO A 273 -16.09 20.50 8.69
C PRO A 273 -14.69 20.83 9.26
N GLU A 274 -13.86 21.49 8.44
CA GLU A 274 -12.62 22.06 8.94
C GLU A 274 -12.98 23.00 10.10
N SER A 275 -12.43 22.68 11.30
CA SER A 275 -12.53 23.63 12.38
C SER A 275 -11.77 24.88 11.93
N ASN A 276 -12.50 25.95 11.64
CA ASN A 276 -11.91 27.27 11.55
C ASN A 276 -11.34 27.58 12.94
N ASP A 277 -10.05 27.28 13.12
CA ASP A 277 -9.27 27.85 14.21
C ASP A 277 -8.92 29.31 13.83
N GLU A 278 -9.96 30.12 13.63
CA GLU A 278 -9.90 31.57 13.73
C GLU A 278 -10.62 31.97 15.01
N GLU A 279 -9.85 32.01 16.11
CA GLU A 279 -10.00 33.00 17.19
C GLU A 279 -8.76 32.91 18.11
#